data_df61a4fede4e784925c6fa107ef24272
#
_entry.id   df61a4fede4e784925c6fa107ef24272
#
_cell.length_a   1.000
_cell.length_b   1.000
_cell.length_c   1.000
_cell.angle_alpha   90.00
_cell.angle_beta   90.00
_cell.angle_gamma   90.00
#
_symmetry.space_group_name_H-M   'P 1'
#
loop_
_entity.id
_entity.type
_entity.pdbx_description
1 polymer ?
#
loop_
_entity_poly.entity_id
_entity_poly.type
_entity_poly.pdbx_seq_one_letter_code
_entity_poly.pdbx_strand_id
1 'polypeptide(L)'
;QTMSYSIDIYRGRIEPTESLLDFALFVGFFPQLVAGPIVRARDFLAQLATDDRTPIDTGRALRLILGGLFKKIVIADVLATELVDGVFANPGGATGLETLLAIYGYALQIYGDFSGYSDIAIGIALLLGFRFSDNFDQPYRAASLQEFWRRWHISLSSWLRDYLYVSLGGSRRGRLLTYRNLLITMLLGGLWHGAGWTFVVWGALHGAGLVVERWVRERRGSGTAPSAMGRVVRTVATFHLVCLGWVFFRAVDLERAGEVLAALGGSWTSAPSLDWRVVVILVVGATAQFLPRGLTDPWWSWLGRSPVVVQAVVVVVAIVGMDVLGPDGVAPFIYFQF
;
A
#
# COMPACT_ATOMS: atom_id res chain seq x y z
N GLN A 1 12.42 6.54 10.43
CA GLN A 1 13.18 7.64 9.80
C GLN A 1 14.44 7.96 10.58
N THR A 2 14.37 8.30 11.86
CA THR A 2 15.52 8.60 12.74
C THR A 2 16.54 7.45 12.79
N MET A 3 16.07 6.21 12.89
CA MET A 3 16.94 5.04 12.87
C MET A 3 17.74 4.93 11.56
N SER A 4 17.09 5.19 10.40
CA SER A 4 17.79 5.17 9.11
C SER A 4 18.83 6.30 9.00
N TYR A 5 18.55 7.48 9.56
CA TYR A 5 19.50 8.58 9.64
C TYR A 5 20.76 8.18 10.42
N SER A 6 20.60 7.67 11.65
CA SER A 6 21.73 7.24 12.48
C SER A 6 22.55 6.12 11.82
N ILE A 7 21.88 5.13 11.19
CA ILE A 7 22.56 4.04 10.48
C ILE A 7 23.32 4.57 9.26
N ASP A 8 22.77 5.51 8.51
CA ASP A 8 23.42 6.03 7.31
C ASP A 8 24.63 6.90 7.66
N ILE A 9 24.61 7.66 8.77
CA ILE A 9 25.80 8.35 9.31
C ILE A 9 26.86 7.31 9.74
N TYR A 10 26.48 6.32 10.55
CA TYR A 10 27.41 5.27 10.99
C TYR A 10 28.07 4.52 9.81
N ARG A 11 27.36 4.38 8.68
CA ARG A 11 27.88 3.77 7.46
C ARG A 11 28.64 4.72 6.56
N GLY A 12 28.81 5.98 6.93
CA GLY A 12 29.46 7.02 6.13
C GLY A 12 28.73 7.32 4.81
N ARG A 13 27.40 7.17 4.77
CA ARG A 13 26.60 7.43 3.57
C ARG A 13 26.14 8.86 3.48
N ILE A 14 25.99 9.49 4.61
CA ILE A 14 25.63 10.92 4.78
C ILE A 14 26.45 11.51 5.92
N GLU A 15 26.76 12.79 5.83
CA GLU A 15 27.28 13.57 6.95
C GLU A 15 26.13 13.96 7.91
N PRO A 16 26.41 14.05 9.23
CA PRO A 16 25.42 14.55 10.17
C PRO A 16 25.11 16.01 9.85
N THR A 17 23.82 16.37 9.94
CA THR A 17 23.45 17.79 9.84
C THR A 17 23.90 18.55 11.09
N GLU A 18 24.48 19.73 10.90
CA GLU A 18 24.87 20.63 11.99
C GLU A 18 23.68 21.46 12.49
N SER A 19 22.59 21.52 11.70
CA SER A 19 21.39 22.27 12.01
C SER A 19 20.38 21.40 12.76
N LEU A 20 20.16 21.71 14.04
CA LEU A 20 19.10 21.09 14.83
C LEU A 20 17.72 21.37 14.24
N LEU A 21 17.52 22.54 13.63
CA LEU A 21 16.27 22.93 12.99
C LEU A 21 15.98 22.04 11.77
N ASP A 22 16.98 21.79 10.92
CA ASP A 22 16.82 20.91 9.74
C ASP A 22 16.53 19.49 10.15
N PHE A 23 17.19 18.99 11.20
CA PHE A 23 16.91 17.68 11.76
C PHE A 23 15.48 17.61 12.34
N ALA A 24 15.08 18.62 13.12
CA ALA A 24 13.73 18.69 13.68
C ALA A 24 12.66 18.77 12.58
N LEU A 25 12.91 19.55 11.52
CA LEU A 25 12.03 19.62 10.36
C LEU A 25 11.95 18.27 9.64
N PHE A 26 13.07 17.60 9.41
CA PHE A 26 13.09 16.27 8.80
C PHE A 26 12.25 15.27 9.60
N VAL A 27 12.40 15.24 10.92
CA VAL A 27 11.68 14.28 11.77
C VAL A 27 10.21 14.68 11.95
N GLY A 28 9.94 15.99 12.09
CA GLY A 28 8.61 16.55 12.38
C GLY A 28 7.81 16.95 11.15
N PHE A 29 8.27 16.69 9.93
CA PHE A 29 7.56 17.09 8.70
C PHE A 29 6.21 16.37 8.59
N PHE A 30 5.14 17.12 8.87
CA PHE A 30 3.82 16.53 9.13
C PHE A 30 3.25 15.63 8.01
N PRO A 31 3.50 15.86 6.69
CA PRO A 31 2.92 14.98 5.68
C PRO A 31 3.37 13.52 5.79
N GLN A 32 4.58 13.27 6.33
CA GLN A 32 5.12 11.91 6.43
C GLN A 32 4.91 11.24 7.80
N LEU A 33 4.42 11.98 8.83
CA LEU A 33 4.52 11.56 10.24
C LEU A 33 3.78 10.28 10.58
N VAL A 34 2.54 10.09 10.12
CA VAL A 34 1.70 8.95 10.58
C VAL A 34 1.83 7.75 9.65
N ALA A 35 1.50 7.92 8.38
CA ALA A 35 1.49 6.85 7.38
C ALA A 35 1.93 7.32 5.99
N GLY A 36 2.59 8.47 5.92
CA GLY A 36 3.25 8.94 4.71
C GLY A 36 4.42 8.03 4.31
N PRO A 37 5.01 8.26 3.13
CA PRO A 37 6.20 7.54 2.71
C PRO A 37 7.34 7.68 3.73
N ILE A 38 8.07 6.60 4.00
CA ILE A 38 9.27 6.64 4.85
C ILE A 38 10.38 7.34 4.06
N VAL A 39 10.47 8.66 4.23
CA VAL A 39 11.46 9.49 3.54
C VAL A 39 12.81 9.37 4.22
N ARG A 40 13.88 9.23 3.45
CA ARG A 40 15.25 9.14 3.99
C ARG A 40 15.83 10.54 4.19
N ALA A 41 16.66 10.68 5.22
CA ALA A 41 17.32 11.94 5.53
C ALA A 41 18.12 12.50 4.33
N ARG A 42 18.85 11.65 3.61
CA ARG A 42 19.60 12.06 2.43
C ARG A 42 18.72 12.69 1.34
N ASP A 43 17.48 12.20 1.19
CA ASP A 43 16.56 12.64 0.14
C ASP A 43 15.80 13.90 0.59
N PHE A 44 15.59 14.09 1.91
CA PHE A 44 14.92 15.25 2.49
C PHE A 44 15.87 16.41 2.72
N LEU A 45 16.99 16.18 3.42
CA LEU A 45 17.95 17.21 3.78
C LEU A 45 18.62 17.83 2.54
N ALA A 46 18.84 17.02 1.48
CA ALA A 46 19.33 17.55 0.22
C ALA A 46 18.38 18.58 -0.42
N GLN A 47 17.07 18.42 -0.24
CA GLN A 47 16.08 19.40 -0.73
C GLN A 47 16.04 20.67 0.12
N LEU A 48 16.43 20.61 1.39
CA LEU A 48 16.56 21.79 2.24
C LEU A 48 17.82 22.60 1.90
N ALA A 49 18.90 21.93 1.53
CA ALA A 49 20.18 22.56 1.24
C ALA A 49 20.21 23.30 -0.11
N THR A 50 19.22 23.07 -0.99
CA THR A 50 19.16 23.72 -2.30
C THR A 50 18.13 24.82 -2.32
N ASP A 51 18.54 26.04 -2.70
CA ASP A 51 17.61 27.18 -2.95
C ASP A 51 16.80 26.99 -4.25
N ASP A 52 17.13 26.00 -5.05
CA ASP A 52 16.50 25.72 -6.34
C ASP A 52 15.20 24.92 -6.15
N ARG A 53 14.18 25.62 -5.64
CA ARG A 53 12.83 25.06 -5.53
C ARG A 53 12.26 24.92 -6.94
N THR A 54 12.21 23.70 -7.44
CA THR A 54 11.51 23.39 -8.69
C THR A 54 10.08 23.92 -8.63
N PRO A 55 9.55 24.46 -9.75
CA PRO A 55 8.18 24.94 -9.82
C PRO A 55 7.20 23.89 -9.29
N ILE A 56 6.24 24.32 -8.48
CA ILE A 56 5.21 23.44 -7.90
C ILE A 56 4.33 22.93 -9.02
N ASP A 57 4.26 21.60 -9.18
CA ASP A 57 3.30 20.96 -10.08
C ASP A 57 1.93 20.85 -9.37
N THR A 58 1.17 21.93 -9.44
CA THR A 58 -0.17 22.02 -8.82
C THR A 58 -1.13 20.95 -9.38
N GLY A 59 -1.04 20.65 -10.68
CA GLY A 59 -1.88 19.62 -11.30
C GLY A 59 -1.63 18.24 -10.71
N ARG A 60 -0.36 17.87 -10.56
CA ARG A 60 0.04 16.62 -9.90
C ARG A 60 -0.36 16.62 -8.41
N ALA A 61 -0.17 17.73 -7.70
CA ALA A 61 -0.55 17.85 -6.30
C ALA A 61 -2.07 17.65 -6.11
N LEU A 62 -2.90 18.34 -6.89
CA LEU A 62 -4.36 18.20 -6.86
C LEU A 62 -4.78 16.77 -7.21
N ARG A 63 -4.19 16.15 -8.23
CA ARG A 63 -4.44 14.74 -8.58
C ARG A 63 -4.19 13.81 -7.39
N LEU A 64 -3.06 13.99 -6.71
CA LEU A 64 -2.68 13.14 -5.57
C LEU A 64 -3.61 13.36 -4.39
N ILE A 65 -3.92 14.61 -4.05
CA ILE A 65 -4.79 14.92 -2.89
C ILE A 65 -6.22 14.45 -3.16
N LEU A 66 -6.83 14.85 -4.27
CA LEU A 66 -8.22 14.49 -4.57
C LEU A 66 -8.37 12.99 -4.88
N GLY A 67 -7.42 12.41 -5.60
CA GLY A 67 -7.40 10.97 -5.85
C GLY A 67 -7.17 10.17 -4.57
N GLY A 68 -6.36 10.68 -3.65
CA GLY A 68 -6.14 10.10 -2.33
C GLY A 68 -7.40 10.15 -1.45
N LEU A 69 -8.07 11.30 -1.41
CA LEU A 69 -9.35 11.46 -0.71
C LEU A 69 -10.42 10.53 -1.29
N PHE A 70 -10.55 10.45 -2.61
CA PHE A 70 -11.48 9.53 -3.26
C PHE A 70 -11.21 8.06 -2.88
N LYS A 71 -9.95 7.65 -2.89
CA LYS A 71 -9.57 6.29 -2.47
C LYS A 71 -9.92 6.02 -1.00
N LYS A 72 -9.69 6.99 -0.12
CA LYS A 72 -10.03 6.87 1.31
C LYS A 72 -11.54 6.85 1.52
N ILE A 73 -12.24 7.88 1.08
CA ILE A 73 -13.66 8.10 1.42
C ILE A 73 -14.57 7.14 0.64
N VAL A 74 -14.39 7.04 -0.69
CA VAL A 74 -15.35 6.32 -1.55
C VAL A 74 -14.98 4.85 -1.67
N ILE A 75 -13.69 4.51 -1.76
CA ILE A 75 -13.30 3.09 -1.92
C ILE A 75 -13.13 2.43 -0.56
N ALA A 76 -12.25 2.95 0.30
CA ALA A 76 -11.88 2.25 1.51
C ALA A 76 -13.00 2.27 2.56
N ASP A 77 -13.57 3.43 2.86
CA ASP A 77 -14.56 3.56 3.93
C ASP A 77 -15.89 2.89 3.58
N VAL A 78 -16.36 2.99 2.32
CA VAL A 78 -17.56 2.27 1.89
C VAL A 78 -17.37 0.76 1.95
N LEU A 79 -16.23 0.23 1.46
CA LEU A 79 -15.96 -1.21 1.55
C LEU A 79 -15.83 -1.68 3.00
N ALA A 80 -15.25 -0.87 3.88
CA ALA A 80 -15.16 -1.16 5.31
C ALA A 80 -16.54 -1.34 5.92
N THR A 81 -17.39 -0.32 5.81
CA THR A 81 -18.69 -0.25 6.52
C THR A 81 -19.73 -1.17 5.92
N GLU A 82 -19.80 -1.24 4.58
CA GLU A 82 -20.89 -1.95 3.90
C GLU A 82 -20.60 -3.44 3.66
N LEU A 83 -19.36 -3.91 3.80
CA LEU A 83 -19.04 -5.30 3.51
C LEU A 83 -18.05 -5.91 4.51
N VAL A 84 -16.85 -5.34 4.63
CA VAL A 84 -15.71 -6.03 5.26
C VAL A 84 -15.92 -6.20 6.75
N ASP A 85 -16.30 -5.13 7.46
CA ASP A 85 -16.39 -5.14 8.91
C ASP A 85 -17.48 -6.10 9.40
N GLY A 86 -18.63 -6.18 8.72
CA GLY A 86 -19.71 -7.11 9.03
C GLY A 86 -19.29 -8.57 8.89
N VAL A 87 -18.66 -8.92 7.77
CA VAL A 87 -18.22 -10.29 7.48
C VAL A 87 -17.08 -10.72 8.41
N PHE A 88 -16.07 -9.87 8.65
CA PHE A 88 -14.96 -10.20 9.56
C PHE A 88 -15.38 -10.22 11.03
N ALA A 89 -16.41 -9.47 11.43
CA ALA A 89 -16.96 -9.53 12.79
C ALA A 89 -17.78 -10.81 13.03
N ASN A 90 -18.55 -11.28 12.05
CA ASN A 90 -19.39 -12.48 12.14
C ASN A 90 -19.29 -13.36 10.87
N PRO A 91 -18.18 -14.08 10.67
CA PRO A 91 -18.00 -14.92 9.47
C PRO A 91 -19.05 -16.01 9.31
N GLY A 92 -19.54 -16.58 10.44
CA GLY A 92 -20.55 -17.65 10.42
C GLY A 92 -21.94 -17.21 9.91
N GLY A 93 -22.21 -15.89 9.89
CA GLY A 93 -23.44 -15.32 9.33
C GLY A 93 -23.34 -14.99 7.83
N ALA A 94 -22.15 -15.07 7.23
CA ALA A 94 -21.92 -14.76 5.83
C ALA A 94 -21.93 -16.00 4.93
N THR A 95 -22.35 -15.84 3.68
CA THR A 95 -22.19 -16.89 2.67
C THR A 95 -20.74 -17.01 2.19
N GLY A 96 -20.37 -18.12 1.56
CA GLY A 96 -19.03 -18.30 0.99
C GLY A 96 -18.71 -17.24 -0.07
N LEU A 97 -19.71 -16.82 -0.86
CA LEU A 97 -19.56 -15.78 -1.86
C LEU A 97 -19.33 -14.41 -1.19
N GLU A 98 -20.12 -14.05 -0.17
CA GLU A 98 -19.92 -12.81 0.60
C GLU A 98 -18.54 -12.77 1.26
N THR A 99 -18.12 -13.88 1.85
CA THR A 99 -16.80 -14.02 2.46
C THR A 99 -15.67 -13.79 1.46
N LEU A 100 -15.76 -14.38 0.26
CA LEU A 100 -14.77 -14.14 -0.80
C LEU A 100 -14.75 -12.66 -1.22
N LEU A 101 -15.93 -12.07 -1.42
CA LEU A 101 -16.05 -10.66 -1.81
C LEU A 101 -15.55 -9.73 -0.69
N ALA A 102 -15.76 -10.07 0.59
CA ALA A 102 -15.22 -9.33 1.72
C ALA A 102 -13.67 -9.41 1.78
N ILE A 103 -13.08 -10.55 1.48
CA ILE A 103 -11.62 -10.69 1.38
C ILE A 103 -11.06 -9.83 0.24
N TYR A 104 -11.72 -9.79 -0.92
CA TYR A 104 -11.32 -8.90 -2.03
C TYR A 104 -11.62 -7.43 -1.70
N GLY A 105 -12.73 -7.17 -1.01
CA GLY A 105 -13.07 -5.86 -0.47
C GLY A 105 -11.99 -5.35 0.47
N TYR A 106 -11.52 -6.19 1.39
CA TYR A 106 -10.44 -5.80 2.29
C TYR A 106 -9.12 -5.52 1.55
N ALA A 107 -8.80 -6.29 0.50
CA ALA A 107 -7.64 -5.98 -0.32
C ALA A 107 -7.72 -4.59 -0.96
N LEU A 108 -8.90 -4.18 -1.45
CA LEU A 108 -9.12 -2.84 -1.99
C LEU A 108 -9.23 -1.78 -0.90
N GLN A 109 -9.84 -2.10 0.24
CA GLN A 109 -9.92 -1.21 1.41
C GLN A 109 -8.55 -0.83 1.92
N ILE A 110 -7.68 -1.79 2.25
CA ILE A 110 -6.33 -1.50 2.75
C ILE A 110 -5.47 -0.77 1.71
N TYR A 111 -5.64 -1.10 0.43
CA TYR A 111 -4.99 -0.34 -0.65
C TYR A 111 -5.54 1.08 -0.75
N GLY A 112 -6.85 1.26 -0.75
CA GLY A 112 -7.50 2.57 -0.86
C GLY A 112 -7.14 3.47 0.31
N ASP A 113 -7.22 2.96 1.53
CA ASP A 113 -6.92 3.69 2.76
C ASP A 113 -5.45 4.12 2.80
N PHE A 114 -4.53 3.18 2.63
CA PHE A 114 -3.11 3.46 2.80
C PHE A 114 -2.48 4.17 1.59
N SER A 115 -2.82 3.78 0.35
CA SER A 115 -2.34 4.53 -0.82
C SER A 115 -2.99 5.90 -0.91
N GLY A 116 -4.23 6.04 -0.45
CA GLY A 116 -4.92 7.34 -0.36
C GLY A 116 -4.19 8.28 0.58
N TYR A 117 -3.88 7.83 1.79
CA TYR A 117 -3.09 8.62 2.73
C TYR A 117 -1.71 8.99 2.17
N SER A 118 -1.01 8.02 1.58
CA SER A 118 0.31 8.27 0.97
C SER A 118 0.25 9.29 -0.15
N ASP A 119 -0.77 9.23 -1.02
CA ASP A 119 -0.94 10.18 -2.11
C ASP A 119 -1.25 11.59 -1.60
N ILE A 120 -2.13 11.72 -0.57
CA ILE A 120 -2.40 13.00 0.09
C ILE A 120 -1.11 13.57 0.67
N ALA A 121 -0.34 12.75 1.39
CA ALA A 121 0.93 13.16 1.98
C ALA A 121 1.94 13.66 0.93
N ILE A 122 2.10 12.93 -0.19
CA ILE A 122 2.96 13.32 -1.30
C ILE A 122 2.46 14.62 -1.96
N GLY A 123 1.15 14.73 -2.17
CA GLY A 123 0.53 15.91 -2.77
C GLY A 123 0.71 17.17 -1.92
N ILE A 124 0.52 17.06 -0.60
CA ILE A 124 0.74 18.18 0.33
C ILE A 124 2.24 18.55 0.38
N ALA A 125 3.13 17.55 0.47
CA ALA A 125 4.56 17.79 0.43
C ALA A 125 4.97 18.54 -0.86
N LEU A 126 4.38 18.18 -2.00
CA LEU A 126 4.62 18.82 -3.28
C LEU A 126 4.16 20.29 -3.30
N LEU A 127 3.01 20.61 -2.68
CA LEU A 127 2.55 21.99 -2.51
C LEU A 127 3.47 22.81 -1.61
N LEU A 128 4.16 22.18 -0.66
CA LEU A 128 5.16 22.79 0.20
C LEU A 128 6.55 22.88 -0.45
N GLY A 129 6.69 22.42 -1.72
CA GLY A 129 7.93 22.44 -2.47
C GLY A 129 8.84 21.22 -2.26
N PHE A 130 8.37 20.18 -1.55
CA PHE A 130 9.12 18.93 -1.33
C PHE A 130 8.65 17.82 -2.24
N ARG A 131 9.59 17.05 -2.78
CA ARG A 131 9.31 15.89 -3.64
C ARG A 131 9.54 14.60 -2.89
N PHE A 132 8.49 13.78 -2.80
CA PHE A 132 8.55 12.43 -2.26
C PHE A 132 8.34 11.41 -3.37
N SER A 133 8.94 10.25 -3.21
CA SER A 133 8.74 9.12 -4.12
C SER A 133 7.36 8.50 -3.91
N ASP A 134 6.78 7.96 -5.00
CA ASP A 134 5.54 7.22 -4.93
C ASP A 134 5.69 6.01 -3.98
N ASN A 135 4.67 5.74 -3.17
CA ASN A 135 4.67 4.64 -2.21
C ASN A 135 3.91 3.41 -2.69
N PHE A 136 3.04 3.58 -3.69
CA PHE A 136 2.26 2.51 -4.32
C PHE A 136 2.27 2.62 -5.84
N ASP A 137 2.26 1.47 -6.50
CA ASP A 137 2.30 1.37 -7.95
C ASP A 137 1.46 0.22 -8.48
N GLN A 138 0.12 0.34 -8.39
CA GLN A 138 -0.82 -0.67 -8.89
C GLN A 138 -0.39 -2.09 -8.44
N PRO A 139 -0.34 -2.39 -7.14
CA PRO A 139 0.29 -3.60 -6.61
C PRO A 139 -0.42 -4.89 -7.01
N TYR A 140 -1.73 -4.87 -7.21
CA TYR A 140 -2.50 -6.08 -7.52
C TYR A 140 -2.37 -6.56 -8.98
N ARG A 141 -1.68 -5.81 -9.85
CA ARG A 141 -1.27 -6.30 -11.17
C ARG A 141 0.04 -7.11 -11.16
N ALA A 142 0.66 -7.28 -10.01
CA ALA A 142 1.91 -8.00 -9.87
C ALA A 142 1.76 -9.49 -10.23
N ALA A 143 2.66 -10.00 -11.05
CA ALA A 143 2.70 -11.41 -11.45
C ALA A 143 3.65 -12.25 -10.57
N SER A 144 4.09 -11.70 -9.43
CA SER A 144 4.94 -12.38 -8.46
C SER A 144 4.94 -11.61 -7.13
N LEU A 145 5.24 -12.28 -6.01
CA LEU A 145 5.39 -11.63 -4.71
C LEU A 145 6.53 -10.61 -4.70
N GLN A 146 7.63 -10.93 -5.40
CA GLN A 146 8.72 -9.96 -5.53
C GLN A 146 8.28 -8.69 -6.28
N GLU A 147 7.46 -8.82 -7.33
CA GLU A 147 6.89 -7.68 -8.03
C GLU A 147 5.88 -6.94 -7.15
N PHE A 148 5.04 -7.66 -6.37
CA PHE A 148 4.11 -7.08 -5.42
C PHE A 148 4.83 -6.17 -4.42
N TRP A 149 5.89 -6.63 -3.76
CA TRP A 149 6.66 -5.85 -2.79
C TRP A 149 7.47 -4.69 -3.41
N ARG A 150 7.67 -4.67 -4.71
CA ARG A 150 8.21 -3.50 -5.44
C ARG A 150 7.17 -2.44 -5.73
N ARG A 151 5.88 -2.77 -5.58
CA ARG A 151 4.72 -1.94 -5.90
C ARG A 151 3.89 -1.56 -4.68
N TRP A 152 3.99 -2.34 -3.61
CA TRP A 152 3.30 -2.15 -2.34
C TRP A 152 4.24 -1.54 -1.31
N HIS A 153 3.81 -0.41 -0.68
CA HIS A 153 4.55 0.27 0.39
C HIS A 153 6.06 0.35 0.09
N ILE A 154 6.37 0.97 -1.05
CA ILE A 154 7.71 0.97 -1.67
C ILE A 154 8.76 1.52 -0.71
N SER A 155 8.41 2.54 0.08
CA SER A 155 9.30 3.14 1.06
C SER A 155 9.68 2.16 2.18
N LEU A 156 8.73 1.40 2.76
CA LEU A 156 9.01 0.36 3.76
C LEU A 156 9.74 -0.82 3.13
N SER A 157 9.30 -1.29 1.97
CA SER A 157 9.93 -2.43 1.27
C SER A 157 11.40 -2.14 0.95
N SER A 158 11.71 -0.93 0.53
CA SER A 158 13.09 -0.49 0.30
C SER A 158 13.87 -0.32 1.61
N TRP A 159 13.22 0.15 2.67
CA TRP A 159 13.83 0.27 3.99
C TRP A 159 14.20 -1.11 4.56
N LEU A 160 13.28 -2.07 4.55
CA LEU A 160 13.54 -3.45 5.00
C LEU A 160 14.64 -4.12 4.18
N ARG A 161 14.67 -3.89 2.86
CA ARG A 161 15.74 -4.39 2.01
C ARG A 161 17.11 -3.82 2.41
N ASP A 162 17.21 -2.49 2.54
CA ASP A 162 18.51 -1.80 2.64
C ASP A 162 19.08 -1.83 4.05
N TYR A 163 18.23 -1.83 5.08
CA TYR A 163 18.67 -1.78 6.48
C TYR A 163 18.58 -3.13 7.20
N LEU A 164 17.72 -4.05 6.74
CA LEU A 164 17.58 -5.37 7.36
C LEU A 164 18.14 -6.48 6.47
N TYR A 165 17.57 -6.69 5.28
CA TYR A 165 17.94 -7.81 4.42
C TYR A 165 19.42 -7.75 3.99
N VAL A 166 19.90 -6.58 3.56
CA VAL A 166 21.31 -6.39 3.16
C VAL A 166 22.25 -6.56 4.37
N SER A 167 21.86 -6.10 5.56
CA SER A 167 22.64 -6.25 6.80
C SER A 167 22.78 -7.70 7.25
N LEU A 168 21.77 -8.54 7.01
CA LEU A 168 21.82 -9.98 7.24
C LEU A 168 22.73 -10.74 6.24
N GLY A 169 23.29 -10.01 5.25
CA GLY A 169 24.14 -10.56 4.18
C GLY A 169 23.47 -10.62 2.81
N GLY A 170 22.17 -10.29 2.72
CA GLY A 170 21.42 -10.26 1.48
C GLY A 170 21.45 -11.60 0.73
N SER A 171 21.77 -11.56 -0.57
CA SER A 171 21.89 -12.75 -1.43
C SER A 171 23.34 -13.18 -1.69
N ARG A 172 24.32 -12.63 -0.96
CA ARG A 172 25.76 -12.81 -1.28
C ARG A 172 26.37 -14.07 -0.67
N ARG A 173 25.74 -14.68 0.34
CA ARG A 173 26.30 -15.77 1.14
C ARG A 173 25.69 -17.15 0.83
N GLY A 174 25.21 -17.37 -0.39
CA GLY A 174 24.63 -18.64 -0.84
C GLY A 174 23.11 -18.74 -0.65
N ARG A 175 22.54 -19.81 -1.20
CA ARG A 175 21.07 -19.98 -1.32
C ARG A 175 20.36 -20.07 0.03
N LEU A 176 20.84 -20.94 0.93
CA LEU A 176 20.18 -21.18 2.23
C LEU A 176 20.16 -19.91 3.10
N LEU A 177 21.27 -19.17 3.12
CA LEU A 177 21.31 -17.90 3.86
C LEU A 177 20.42 -16.84 3.22
N THR A 178 20.28 -16.84 1.90
CA THR A 178 19.33 -15.96 1.21
C THR A 178 17.89 -16.27 1.60
N TYR A 179 17.50 -17.55 1.64
CA TYR A 179 16.15 -17.97 2.05
C TYR A 179 15.86 -17.60 3.51
N ARG A 180 16.80 -17.87 4.41
CA ARG A 180 16.73 -17.43 5.81
C ARG A 180 16.55 -15.92 5.90
N ASN A 181 17.35 -15.13 5.17
CA ASN A 181 17.31 -13.68 5.24
C ASN A 181 15.97 -13.12 4.74
N LEU A 182 15.39 -13.69 3.67
CA LEU A 182 14.06 -13.36 3.19
C LEU A 182 13.01 -13.63 4.26
N LEU A 183 13.03 -14.83 4.86
CA LEU A 183 12.06 -15.22 5.88
C LEU A 183 12.16 -14.33 7.12
N ILE A 184 13.37 -14.11 7.65
CA ILE A 184 13.59 -13.21 8.80
C ILE A 184 13.10 -11.79 8.50
N THR A 185 13.41 -11.27 7.30
CA THR A 185 12.99 -9.92 6.90
C THR A 185 11.47 -9.77 6.91
N MET A 186 10.75 -10.76 6.39
CA MET A 186 9.30 -10.72 6.33
C MET A 186 8.65 -10.98 7.71
N LEU A 187 9.22 -11.87 8.52
CA LEU A 187 8.76 -12.09 9.90
C LEU A 187 8.90 -10.83 10.77
N LEU A 188 10.06 -10.16 10.70
CA LEU A 188 10.28 -8.91 11.41
C LEU A 188 9.42 -7.77 10.84
N GLY A 189 9.17 -7.77 9.53
CA GLY A 189 8.21 -6.87 8.90
C GLY A 189 6.79 -7.08 9.40
N GLY A 190 6.38 -8.34 9.63
CA GLY A 190 5.09 -8.68 10.25
C GLY A 190 5.00 -8.18 11.69
N LEU A 191 5.99 -8.48 12.52
CA LEU A 191 6.05 -8.02 13.92
C LEU A 191 6.10 -6.49 14.05
N TRP A 192 6.60 -5.81 13.05
CA TRP A 192 6.58 -4.35 13.00
C TRP A 192 5.15 -3.78 12.89
N HIS A 193 4.22 -4.51 12.24
CA HIS A 193 2.81 -4.12 12.15
C HIS A 193 2.05 -4.33 13.46
N GLY A 194 2.47 -5.29 14.30
CA GLY A 194 1.83 -5.54 15.58
C GLY A 194 2.39 -6.78 16.29
N ALA A 195 2.26 -6.82 17.61
CA ALA A 195 2.74 -7.91 18.47
C ALA A 195 1.76 -9.10 18.52
N GLY A 196 1.06 -9.40 17.41
CA GLY A 196 0.08 -10.47 17.29
C GLY A 196 0.58 -11.66 16.46
N TRP A 197 0.12 -12.87 16.78
CA TRP A 197 0.43 -14.07 16.01
C TRP A 197 -0.09 -14.01 14.57
N THR A 198 -1.16 -13.28 14.31
CA THR A 198 -1.69 -13.05 12.97
C THR A 198 -0.68 -12.34 12.07
N PHE A 199 0.05 -11.35 12.60
CA PHE A 199 1.13 -10.65 11.87
C PHE A 199 2.36 -11.54 11.66
N VAL A 200 2.66 -12.44 12.61
CA VAL A 200 3.73 -13.44 12.45
C VAL A 200 3.39 -14.39 11.30
N VAL A 201 2.15 -14.90 11.26
CA VAL A 201 1.66 -15.77 10.17
C VAL A 201 1.66 -15.02 8.83
N TRP A 202 1.19 -13.78 8.80
CA TRP A 202 1.27 -12.92 7.61
C TRP A 202 2.71 -12.77 7.09
N GLY A 203 3.65 -12.46 7.98
CA GLY A 203 5.08 -12.36 7.63
C GLY A 203 5.66 -13.69 7.16
N ALA A 204 5.28 -14.81 7.80
CA ALA A 204 5.70 -16.15 7.41
C ALA A 204 5.20 -16.54 6.01
N LEU A 205 3.91 -16.27 5.69
CA LEU A 205 3.31 -16.53 4.39
C LEU A 205 4.04 -15.78 3.27
N HIS A 206 4.26 -14.48 3.45
CA HIS A 206 4.99 -13.67 2.48
C HIS A 206 6.46 -14.09 2.36
N GLY A 207 7.13 -14.37 3.49
CA GLY A 207 8.51 -14.83 3.51
C GLY A 207 8.69 -16.18 2.83
N ALA A 208 7.84 -17.16 3.16
CA ALA A 208 7.83 -18.47 2.53
C ALA A 208 7.52 -18.38 1.03
N GLY A 209 6.53 -17.58 0.66
CA GLY A 209 6.18 -17.33 -0.74
C GLY A 209 7.35 -16.77 -1.55
N LEU A 210 8.08 -15.77 -1.01
CA LEU A 210 9.28 -15.22 -1.65
C LEU A 210 10.40 -16.27 -1.78
N VAL A 211 10.58 -17.14 -0.79
CA VAL A 211 11.55 -18.25 -0.83
C VAL A 211 11.16 -19.25 -1.92
N VAL A 212 9.91 -19.69 -1.96
CA VAL A 212 9.40 -20.61 -2.98
C VAL A 212 9.53 -20.02 -4.38
N GLU A 213 9.13 -18.75 -4.57
CA GLU A 213 9.27 -18.05 -5.85
C GLU A 213 10.74 -18.01 -6.31
N ARG A 214 11.63 -17.69 -5.40
CA ARG A 214 13.08 -17.67 -5.69
C ARG A 214 13.60 -19.05 -6.04
N TRP A 215 13.24 -20.08 -5.28
CA TRP A 215 13.63 -21.47 -5.52
C TRP A 215 13.14 -21.98 -6.90
N VAL A 216 11.89 -21.69 -7.26
CA VAL A 216 11.33 -22.04 -8.58
C VAL A 216 12.10 -21.35 -9.70
N ARG A 217 12.41 -20.06 -9.53
CA ARG A 217 13.18 -19.30 -10.52
C ARG A 217 14.60 -19.83 -10.69
N GLU A 218 15.28 -20.18 -9.61
CA GLU A 218 16.62 -20.74 -9.64
C GLU A 218 16.67 -22.13 -10.32
N ARG A 219 15.58 -22.93 -10.18
CA ARG A 219 15.47 -24.23 -10.86
C ARG A 219 15.12 -24.13 -12.33
N ARG A 220 14.29 -23.17 -12.71
CA ARG A 220 13.87 -22.97 -14.11
C ARG A 220 14.93 -22.28 -14.97
N GLY A 221 15.94 -21.67 -14.37
CA GLY A 221 16.94 -20.86 -15.07
C GLY A 221 16.35 -19.57 -15.64
N SER A 222 17.12 -18.87 -16.48
CA SER A 222 16.69 -17.68 -17.22
C SER A 222 15.81 -18.08 -18.43
N GLY A 223 14.64 -18.63 -18.15
CA GLY A 223 13.67 -19.03 -19.20
C GLY A 223 13.06 -17.83 -19.91
N THR A 224 12.42 -18.09 -21.04
CA THR A 224 11.64 -17.14 -21.83
C THR A 224 10.60 -16.40 -20.98
N ALA A 225 10.34 -15.16 -21.30
CA ALA A 225 9.27 -14.39 -20.67
C ALA A 225 7.95 -15.17 -20.71
N PRO A 226 7.13 -15.13 -19.66
CA PRO A 226 5.86 -15.86 -19.64
C PRO A 226 4.96 -15.35 -20.77
N SER A 227 4.20 -16.28 -21.38
CA SER A 227 3.13 -15.92 -22.33
C SER A 227 2.13 -14.98 -21.66
N ALA A 228 1.30 -14.29 -22.44
CA ALA A 228 0.24 -13.42 -21.91
C ALA A 228 -0.67 -14.17 -20.94
N MET A 229 -1.11 -15.36 -21.30
CA MET A 229 -1.91 -16.24 -20.42
C MET A 229 -1.13 -16.64 -19.16
N GLY A 230 0.14 -17.01 -19.31
CA GLY A 230 1.01 -17.32 -18.16
C GLY A 230 1.19 -16.14 -17.21
N ARG A 231 1.19 -14.90 -17.73
CA ARG A 231 1.21 -13.70 -16.89
C ARG A 231 -0.12 -13.53 -16.14
N VAL A 232 -1.26 -13.70 -16.79
CA VAL A 232 -2.59 -13.64 -16.16
C VAL A 232 -2.67 -14.64 -15.01
N VAL A 233 -2.36 -15.92 -15.26
CA VAL A 233 -2.38 -16.97 -14.22
C VAL A 233 -1.49 -16.61 -13.02
N ARG A 234 -0.29 -16.12 -13.28
CA ARG A 234 0.62 -15.67 -12.20
C ARG A 234 0.07 -14.47 -11.43
N THR A 235 -0.53 -13.49 -12.11
CA THR A 235 -1.14 -12.34 -11.45
C THR A 235 -2.30 -12.77 -10.55
N VAL A 236 -3.18 -13.65 -11.05
CA VAL A 236 -4.29 -14.20 -10.25
C VAL A 236 -3.75 -14.98 -9.05
N ALA A 237 -2.77 -15.86 -9.23
CA ALA A 237 -2.20 -16.63 -8.14
C ALA A 237 -1.51 -15.72 -7.08
N THR A 238 -0.76 -14.69 -7.52
CA THR A 238 -0.13 -13.73 -6.63
C THR A 238 -1.18 -12.95 -5.84
N PHE A 239 -2.23 -12.47 -6.50
CA PHE A 239 -3.33 -11.75 -5.86
C PHE A 239 -4.00 -12.60 -4.77
N HIS A 240 -4.33 -13.86 -5.05
CA HIS A 240 -4.97 -14.75 -4.06
C HIS A 240 -4.03 -15.06 -2.88
N LEU A 241 -2.73 -15.24 -3.13
CA LEU A 241 -1.77 -15.42 -2.04
C LEU A 241 -1.67 -14.18 -1.15
N VAL A 242 -1.71 -12.99 -1.76
CA VAL A 242 -1.74 -11.72 -1.02
C VAL A 242 -3.06 -11.58 -0.24
N CYS A 243 -4.21 -11.94 -0.84
CA CYS A 243 -5.52 -11.95 -0.18
C CYS A 243 -5.54 -12.91 1.02
N LEU A 244 -4.95 -14.10 0.88
CA LEU A 244 -4.77 -15.01 2.02
C LEU A 244 -3.96 -14.35 3.15
N GLY A 245 -2.89 -13.64 2.80
CA GLY A 245 -2.13 -12.84 3.77
C GLY A 245 -3.01 -11.77 4.44
N TRP A 246 -3.84 -11.08 3.66
CA TRP A 246 -4.73 -10.05 4.17
C TRP A 246 -5.79 -10.56 5.16
N VAL A 247 -6.23 -11.83 5.06
CA VAL A 247 -7.12 -12.43 6.07
C VAL A 247 -6.46 -12.42 7.45
N PHE A 248 -5.20 -12.86 7.54
CA PHE A 248 -4.46 -12.81 8.80
C PHE A 248 -4.16 -11.39 9.26
N PHE A 249 -3.91 -10.47 8.34
CA PHE A 249 -3.64 -9.09 8.67
C PHE A 249 -4.86 -8.36 9.26
N ARG A 250 -6.09 -8.70 8.80
CA ARG A 250 -7.35 -8.07 9.27
C ARG A 250 -7.90 -8.74 10.52
N ALA A 251 -7.73 -10.04 10.66
CA ALA A 251 -8.30 -10.78 11.76
C ALA A 251 -7.67 -10.38 13.10
N VAL A 252 -8.50 -10.26 14.14
CA VAL A 252 -8.07 -9.89 15.48
C VAL A 252 -7.20 -10.97 16.14
N ASP A 253 -7.41 -12.24 15.76
CA ASP A 253 -6.64 -13.40 16.22
C ASP A 253 -6.66 -14.53 15.19
N LEU A 254 -5.94 -15.65 15.49
CA LEU A 254 -5.86 -16.80 14.59
C LEU A 254 -7.18 -17.57 14.49
N GLU A 255 -7.98 -17.58 15.55
CA GLU A 255 -9.29 -18.22 15.58
C GLU A 255 -10.22 -17.53 14.58
N ARG A 256 -10.31 -16.20 14.65
CA ARG A 256 -11.09 -15.39 13.70
C ARG A 256 -10.60 -15.55 12.26
N ALA A 257 -9.29 -15.59 12.02
CA ALA A 257 -8.75 -15.87 10.71
C ALA A 257 -9.19 -17.24 10.19
N GLY A 258 -9.19 -18.27 11.06
CA GLY A 258 -9.67 -19.62 10.76
C GLY A 258 -11.17 -19.66 10.43
N GLU A 259 -12.00 -18.91 11.19
CA GLU A 259 -13.43 -18.81 10.93
C GLU A 259 -13.75 -18.17 9.56
N VAL A 260 -13.03 -17.07 9.21
CA VAL A 260 -13.17 -16.43 7.89
C VAL A 260 -12.80 -17.39 6.77
N LEU A 261 -11.72 -18.17 6.92
CA LEU A 261 -11.32 -19.15 5.92
C LEU A 261 -12.31 -20.32 5.85
N ALA A 262 -12.87 -20.76 6.98
CA ALA A 262 -13.89 -21.83 7.01
C ALA A 262 -15.20 -21.37 6.36
N ALA A 263 -15.60 -20.11 6.52
CA ALA A 263 -16.81 -19.54 5.92
C ALA A 263 -16.78 -19.55 4.38
N LEU A 264 -15.60 -19.62 3.75
CA LEU A 264 -15.49 -19.88 2.30
C LEU A 264 -16.11 -21.21 1.84
N GLY A 265 -16.28 -22.17 2.76
CA GLY A 265 -16.99 -23.45 2.50
C GLY A 265 -18.52 -23.33 2.48
N GLY A 266 -19.06 -22.15 2.79
CA GLY A 266 -20.51 -21.90 2.82
C GLY A 266 -21.14 -21.81 1.42
N SER A 267 -22.41 -21.36 1.38
CA SER A 267 -23.17 -21.21 0.13
C SER A 267 -22.52 -20.22 -0.84
N TRP A 268 -22.53 -20.57 -2.13
CA TRP A 268 -22.01 -19.74 -3.23
C TRP A 268 -23.13 -19.21 -4.16
N THR A 269 -24.39 -19.48 -3.84
CA THR A 269 -25.51 -19.18 -4.74
C THR A 269 -26.14 -17.81 -4.50
N SER A 270 -25.82 -17.17 -3.38
CA SER A 270 -26.40 -15.87 -3.00
C SER A 270 -25.41 -15.02 -2.20
N ALA A 271 -25.62 -13.71 -2.26
CA ALA A 271 -24.93 -12.72 -1.44
C ALA A 271 -25.96 -11.66 -1.00
N PRO A 272 -26.85 -12.00 -0.04
CA PRO A 272 -28.00 -11.18 0.31
C PRO A 272 -27.64 -9.81 0.94
N SER A 273 -26.47 -9.71 1.54
CA SER A 273 -26.00 -8.44 2.15
C SER A 273 -25.28 -7.52 1.17
N LEU A 274 -25.10 -7.92 -0.09
CA LEU A 274 -24.30 -7.18 -1.04
C LEU A 274 -25.11 -6.08 -1.75
N ASP A 275 -24.84 -4.83 -1.41
CA ASP A 275 -25.36 -3.65 -2.13
C ASP A 275 -24.68 -3.52 -3.52
N TRP A 276 -25.42 -3.01 -4.50
CA TRP A 276 -24.89 -2.75 -5.84
C TRP A 276 -23.73 -1.74 -5.85
N ARG A 277 -23.71 -0.78 -4.92
CA ARG A 277 -22.60 0.20 -4.75
C ARG A 277 -21.30 -0.51 -4.44
N VAL A 278 -21.33 -1.51 -3.55
CA VAL A 278 -20.18 -2.33 -3.20
C VAL A 278 -19.66 -3.07 -4.43
N VAL A 279 -20.56 -3.66 -5.25
CA VAL A 279 -20.16 -4.32 -6.50
C VAL A 279 -19.48 -3.36 -7.45
N VAL A 280 -20.04 -2.16 -7.65
CA VAL A 280 -19.44 -1.13 -8.50
C VAL A 280 -18.04 -0.76 -8.00
N ILE A 281 -17.89 -0.52 -6.68
CA ILE A 281 -16.59 -0.15 -6.09
C ILE A 281 -15.57 -1.27 -6.25
N LEU A 282 -15.96 -2.54 -6.04
CA LEU A 282 -15.10 -3.70 -6.25
C LEU A 282 -14.61 -3.76 -7.70
N VAL A 283 -15.52 -3.62 -8.68
CA VAL A 283 -15.19 -3.65 -10.11
C VAL A 283 -14.30 -2.48 -10.50
N VAL A 284 -14.66 -1.26 -10.09
CA VAL A 284 -13.89 -0.04 -10.40
C VAL A 284 -12.51 -0.10 -9.75
N GLY A 285 -12.43 -0.46 -8.47
CA GLY A 285 -11.18 -0.56 -7.73
C GLY A 285 -10.23 -1.62 -8.32
N ALA A 286 -10.77 -2.80 -8.68
CA ALA A 286 -10.00 -3.84 -9.34
C ALA A 286 -9.53 -3.42 -10.74
N THR A 287 -10.42 -2.83 -11.55
CA THR A 287 -10.09 -2.38 -12.91
C THR A 287 -9.04 -1.27 -12.90
N ALA A 288 -9.10 -0.34 -11.95
CA ALA A 288 -8.15 0.75 -11.80
C ALA A 288 -6.69 0.25 -11.63
N GLN A 289 -6.48 -0.97 -11.11
CA GLN A 289 -5.15 -1.57 -11.00
C GLN A 289 -4.51 -1.89 -12.37
N PHE A 290 -5.29 -1.94 -13.44
CA PHE A 290 -4.83 -2.33 -14.78
C PHE A 290 -4.86 -1.17 -15.78
N LEU A 291 -5.42 -0.01 -15.41
CA LEU A 291 -5.46 1.16 -16.29
C LEU A 291 -4.03 1.66 -16.58
N PRO A 292 -3.78 2.18 -17.79
CA PRO A 292 -2.50 2.80 -18.10
C PRO A 292 -2.20 3.96 -17.15
N ARG A 293 -0.95 4.05 -16.69
CA ARG A 293 -0.49 5.20 -15.91
C ARG A 293 -0.57 6.45 -16.78
N GLY A 294 -0.85 7.56 -16.15
CA GLY A 294 -0.90 8.83 -16.85
C GLY A 294 -2.14 9.04 -17.74
N LEU A 295 -3.10 8.10 -17.74
CA LEU A 295 -4.34 8.24 -18.51
C LEU A 295 -5.04 9.59 -18.27
N THR A 296 -5.00 10.08 -17.05
CA THR A 296 -5.61 11.35 -16.64
C THR A 296 -4.64 12.52 -16.57
N ASP A 297 -3.34 12.32 -16.83
CA ASP A 297 -2.32 13.36 -16.70
C ASP A 297 -2.59 14.60 -17.57
N PRO A 298 -3.10 14.50 -18.83
CA PRO A 298 -3.40 15.67 -19.65
C PRO A 298 -4.45 16.58 -18.98
N TRP A 299 -5.50 15.97 -18.38
CA TRP A 299 -6.55 16.71 -17.69
C TRP A 299 -6.02 17.42 -16.44
N TRP A 300 -5.22 16.71 -15.61
CA TRP A 300 -4.61 17.28 -14.42
C TRP A 300 -3.60 18.38 -14.74
N SER A 301 -2.82 18.23 -15.80
CA SER A 301 -1.90 19.26 -16.28
C SER A 301 -2.64 20.50 -16.77
N TRP A 302 -3.78 20.31 -17.43
CA TRP A 302 -4.66 21.42 -17.83
C TRP A 302 -5.24 22.12 -16.58
N LEU A 303 -5.76 21.35 -15.62
CA LEU A 303 -6.32 21.91 -14.39
C LEU A 303 -5.26 22.70 -13.60
N GLY A 304 -4.04 22.18 -13.47
CA GLY A 304 -2.95 22.87 -12.76
C GLY A 304 -2.53 24.19 -13.38
N ARG A 305 -2.82 24.41 -14.68
CA ARG A 305 -2.56 25.67 -15.40
C ARG A 305 -3.80 26.57 -15.48
N SER A 306 -4.95 26.08 -15.05
CA SER A 306 -6.20 26.83 -15.07
C SER A 306 -6.21 27.94 -14.01
N PRO A 307 -7.06 28.97 -14.16
CA PRO A 307 -7.27 29.98 -13.13
C PRO A 307 -7.63 29.37 -11.78
N VAL A 308 -7.21 29.98 -10.68
CA VAL A 308 -7.46 29.51 -9.30
C VAL A 308 -8.94 29.25 -9.03
N VAL A 309 -9.82 30.08 -9.60
CA VAL A 309 -11.29 29.89 -9.47
C VAL A 309 -11.73 28.55 -10.04
N VAL A 310 -11.23 28.15 -11.21
CA VAL A 310 -11.55 26.86 -11.84
C VAL A 310 -11.03 25.71 -10.96
N GLN A 311 -9.82 25.82 -10.46
CA GLN A 311 -9.26 24.84 -9.52
C GLN A 311 -10.11 24.70 -8.25
N ALA A 312 -10.51 25.85 -7.65
CA ALA A 312 -11.35 25.87 -6.47
C ALA A 312 -12.73 25.22 -6.73
N VAL A 313 -13.38 25.53 -7.85
CA VAL A 313 -14.66 24.91 -8.22
C VAL A 313 -14.52 23.40 -8.36
N VAL A 314 -13.48 22.92 -9.04
CA VAL A 314 -13.21 21.47 -9.20
C VAL A 314 -13.00 20.81 -7.83
N VAL A 315 -12.22 21.42 -6.95
CA VAL A 315 -11.96 20.91 -5.59
C VAL A 315 -13.27 20.84 -4.80
N VAL A 316 -14.09 21.88 -4.80
CA VAL A 316 -15.39 21.90 -4.09
C VAL A 316 -16.32 20.82 -4.65
N VAL A 317 -16.46 20.72 -5.97
CA VAL A 317 -17.31 19.71 -6.62
C VAL A 317 -16.81 18.29 -6.27
N ALA A 318 -15.51 18.07 -6.27
CA ALA A 318 -14.94 16.77 -5.89
C ALA A 318 -15.22 16.43 -4.43
N ILE A 319 -15.04 17.38 -3.50
CA ILE A 319 -15.31 17.17 -2.07
C ILE A 319 -16.80 16.88 -1.83
N VAL A 320 -17.70 17.68 -2.38
CA VAL A 320 -19.15 17.45 -2.27
C VAL A 320 -19.55 16.10 -2.89
N GLY A 321 -18.98 15.76 -4.05
CA GLY A 321 -19.23 14.46 -4.68
C GLY A 321 -18.76 13.28 -3.83
N MET A 322 -17.60 13.40 -3.17
CA MET A 322 -17.11 12.38 -2.25
C MET A 322 -17.95 12.28 -0.97
N ASP A 323 -18.44 13.39 -0.44
CA ASP A 323 -19.35 13.42 0.72
C ASP A 323 -20.67 12.69 0.42
N VAL A 324 -21.24 12.91 -0.75
CA VAL A 324 -22.47 12.22 -1.20
C VAL A 324 -22.27 10.73 -1.47
N LEU A 325 -21.07 10.33 -1.95
CA LEU A 325 -20.78 8.95 -2.29
C LEU A 325 -20.21 8.14 -1.11
N GLY A 326 -19.67 8.83 -0.11
CA GLY A 326 -19.09 8.21 1.07
C GLY A 326 -20.15 7.66 2.04
N PRO A 327 -19.73 6.87 3.02
CA PRO A 327 -20.62 6.41 4.09
C PRO A 327 -20.87 7.55 5.09
N ASP A 328 -21.93 7.42 5.88
CA ASP A 328 -22.17 8.31 7.02
C ASP A 328 -21.08 8.13 8.08
N GLY A 329 -20.33 9.19 8.36
CA GLY A 329 -19.21 9.19 9.30
C GLY A 329 -17.85 8.91 8.66
N VAL A 330 -16.78 8.94 9.47
CA VAL A 330 -15.40 8.71 9.03
C VAL A 330 -14.89 7.44 9.69
N ALA A 331 -14.56 6.43 8.89
CA ALA A 331 -13.86 5.25 9.40
C ALA A 331 -12.43 5.65 9.83
N PRO A 332 -11.96 5.19 11.01
CA PRO A 332 -10.59 5.45 11.44
C PRO A 332 -9.60 4.88 10.42
N PHE A 333 -8.47 5.57 10.27
CA PHE A 333 -7.38 5.08 9.42
C PHE A 333 -6.93 3.68 9.87
N ILE A 334 -6.67 2.80 8.93
CA ILE A 334 -6.45 1.37 9.18
C ILE A 334 -5.34 1.09 10.22
N TYR A 335 -4.29 1.90 10.25
CA TYR A 335 -3.20 1.76 11.24
C TYR A 335 -3.56 2.20 12.67
N PHE A 336 -4.72 2.80 12.89
CA PHE A 336 -5.24 3.06 14.25
C PHE A 336 -6.15 1.93 14.75
N GLN A 337 -6.33 0.87 13.96
CA GLN A 337 -7.15 -0.30 14.31
C GLN A 337 -6.33 -1.48 14.85
N PHE A 338 -5.00 -1.34 14.89
CA PHE A 338 -4.07 -2.39 15.35
C PHE A 338 -3.38 -2.02 16.65
#